data_9b1cc5c2750088500a9f3f18efc27c07
#
_entry.id   9b1cc5c2750088500a9f3f18efc27c07
#
_cell.length_a   1.000
_cell.length_b   1.000
_cell.length_c   1.000
_cell.angle_alpha   90.00
_cell.angle_beta   90.00
_cell.angle_gamma   90.00
#
_symmetry.space_group_name_H-M   'P 1'
#
loop_
_entity.id
_entity.type
_entity.pdbx_description
1 polymer ?
#
loop_
_entity_poly.entity_id
_entity_poly.type
_entity_poly.pdbx_seq_one_letter_code
_entity_poly.pdbx_strand_id
1 'polypeptide(L)'
;MQVRENFNMAKSIMIQGTMSNVGKSLLAGGLCRVLKEDGIKVAPFKSQNMALNSFITADGLEMGRAQVMQAEAAMIPPEVYMNPILLKPTSDVGSQVIVNGEVAGVMPAMEYFRKKKEYIPAILEAYHKLEEKYDVIVIEGAGSPAEINLKQNDIVNMGLAELVDAPVLLAGDIDRGGVFAQIVGTVMLLEEKERARIKGTVINKFRGDVKILEPGIRMLEERTKIPVCGVMPYIYADIDDEDSLSERFERKEKAALLDIAVIRLPRISNFTDFAVLECREEVSLRYVSKAGDFGNPDLVILPGSKNTMEDLLWLRQSGLEGKVLRHASSGKPVFGICGGYQMLGEEILDPEGVERGGTIKAMGLLPAVTVFENTKRRTRVTGRFGEVNGILKAMSGAKLDGYEIHMGETIFSDKDAADHKMMVQICDQVTGESRWDGAQKKNVYGCYVHGIFDDREVADALIGALLEEKGYGEEAMHSMDYHAYKEKQYQILANAVRENMDMKKIYEIIEKGNAAECFI
;
A
#
# COMPACT_ATOMS: atom_id res chain seq x y z
N MET A 1 -3.54 32.81 11.11
CA MET A 1 -3.60 32.43 12.53
C MET A 1 -4.99 32.80 13.09
N GLN A 2 -6.07 32.25 12.52
CA GLN A 2 -7.48 32.55 12.94
C GLN A 2 -8.48 31.48 12.43
N VAL A 3 -8.07 30.21 12.26
CA VAL A 3 -8.97 29.13 11.78
C VAL A 3 -9.51 28.26 12.94
N ARG A 4 -9.14 28.55 14.18
CA ARG A 4 -9.37 27.65 15.33
C ARG A 4 -10.75 27.75 16.03
N GLU A 5 -11.67 28.63 15.65
CA GLU A 5 -12.84 28.92 16.50
C GLU A 5 -14.21 28.41 16.00
N ASN A 6 -14.32 27.70 14.85
CA ASN A 6 -15.65 27.47 14.26
C ASN A 6 -16.10 26.04 13.95
N PHE A 7 -15.40 24.99 14.37
CA PHE A 7 -15.92 23.64 14.09
C PHE A 7 -16.71 23.07 15.28
N ASN A 8 -18.00 23.32 15.33
CA ASN A 8 -18.93 22.69 16.29
C ASN A 8 -19.23 21.21 15.94
N MET A 9 -18.91 20.75 14.72
CA MET A 9 -18.97 19.38 14.22
C MET A 9 -17.85 19.20 13.18
N ALA A 10 -17.33 17.99 13.06
CA ALA A 10 -16.33 17.66 12.04
C ALA A 10 -16.83 18.02 10.64
N LYS A 11 -15.94 18.51 9.80
CA LYS A 11 -16.21 18.81 8.39
C LYS A 11 -15.59 17.71 7.51
N SER A 12 -16.02 17.66 6.27
CA SER A 12 -15.44 16.72 5.32
C SER A 12 -15.16 17.37 3.97
N ILE A 13 -14.27 16.74 3.21
CA ILE A 13 -14.06 17.00 1.80
C ILE A 13 -13.72 15.68 1.11
N MET A 14 -14.33 15.40 -0.03
CA MET A 14 -14.13 14.14 -0.74
C MET A 14 -13.44 14.35 -2.08
N ILE A 15 -12.36 13.61 -2.32
CA ILE A 15 -11.65 13.59 -3.59
C ILE A 15 -12.13 12.38 -4.40
N GLN A 16 -12.80 12.64 -5.52
CA GLN A 16 -13.19 11.64 -6.51
C GLN A 16 -12.38 11.81 -7.78
N GLY A 17 -12.29 10.78 -8.60
CA GLY A 17 -11.53 10.82 -9.85
C GLY A 17 -12.38 10.47 -11.05
N THR A 18 -12.06 11.02 -12.22
CA THR A 18 -12.68 10.63 -13.49
C THR A 18 -12.35 9.21 -13.90
N MET A 19 -11.32 8.60 -13.28
CA MET A 19 -10.84 7.23 -13.54
C MET A 19 -9.97 6.72 -12.40
N SER A 20 -9.59 5.44 -12.44
CA SER A 20 -8.52 4.90 -11.59
C SER A 20 -7.18 5.56 -11.93
N ASN A 21 -6.22 5.53 -11.01
CA ASN A 21 -4.85 6.06 -11.16
C ASN A 21 -4.76 7.57 -11.50
N VAL A 22 -5.84 8.33 -11.30
CA VAL A 22 -5.83 9.78 -11.49
C VAL A 22 -5.02 10.53 -10.41
N GLY A 23 -4.57 9.82 -9.37
CA GLY A 23 -3.79 10.35 -8.24
C GLY A 23 -4.62 10.82 -7.06
N LYS A 24 -5.82 10.24 -6.84
CA LYS A 24 -6.68 10.56 -5.68
C LYS A 24 -5.96 10.38 -4.35
N SER A 25 -5.24 9.27 -4.19
CA SER A 25 -4.54 8.91 -2.94
C SER A 25 -3.47 9.93 -2.57
N LEU A 26 -2.67 10.37 -3.56
CA LEU A 26 -1.66 11.43 -3.35
C LEU A 26 -2.31 12.78 -3.06
N LEU A 27 -3.38 13.15 -3.78
CA LEU A 27 -4.10 14.39 -3.51
C LEU A 27 -4.71 14.40 -2.09
N ALA A 28 -5.30 13.28 -1.66
CA ALA A 28 -5.84 13.13 -0.31
C ALA A 28 -4.74 13.22 0.75
N GLY A 29 -3.62 12.50 0.57
CA GLY A 29 -2.47 12.56 1.46
C GLY A 29 -1.85 13.94 1.55
N GLY A 30 -1.66 14.60 0.39
CA GLY A 30 -1.15 15.97 0.34
C GLY A 30 -2.05 16.98 1.03
N LEU A 31 -3.37 16.86 0.84
CA LEU A 31 -4.35 17.71 1.53
C LEU A 31 -4.35 17.44 3.05
N CYS A 32 -4.29 16.17 3.47
CA CYS A 32 -4.13 15.82 4.89
C CYS A 32 -2.89 16.49 5.50
N ARG A 33 -1.74 16.43 4.81
CA ARG A 33 -0.51 17.06 5.28
C ARG A 33 -0.63 18.57 5.40
N VAL A 34 -1.18 19.23 4.37
CA VAL A 34 -1.39 20.69 4.38
C VAL A 34 -2.30 21.12 5.54
N LEU A 35 -3.45 20.46 5.70
CA LEU A 35 -4.39 20.75 6.79
C LEU A 35 -3.74 20.56 8.17
N LYS A 36 -2.94 19.48 8.33
CA LYS A 36 -2.19 19.22 9.55
C LYS A 36 -1.17 20.31 9.89
N GLU A 37 -0.41 20.76 8.89
CA GLU A 37 0.57 21.85 9.05
C GLU A 37 -0.11 23.18 9.41
N ASP A 38 -1.32 23.40 8.94
CA ASP A 38 -2.13 24.58 9.28
C ASP A 38 -2.81 24.46 10.65
N GLY A 39 -2.51 23.38 11.40
CA GLY A 39 -2.96 23.16 12.78
C GLY A 39 -4.34 22.55 12.92
N ILE A 40 -4.92 22.02 11.84
CA ILE A 40 -6.23 21.33 11.83
C ILE A 40 -6.01 19.86 12.20
N LYS A 41 -6.86 19.31 13.05
CA LYS A 41 -6.88 17.87 13.32
C LYS A 41 -7.58 17.18 12.16
N VAL A 42 -6.84 16.48 11.34
CA VAL A 42 -7.32 15.84 10.11
C VAL A 42 -7.09 14.34 10.13
N ALA A 43 -8.05 13.58 9.59
CA ALA A 43 -7.89 12.16 9.31
C ALA A 43 -8.30 11.84 7.87
N PRO A 44 -7.63 10.87 7.23
CA PRO A 44 -8.08 10.31 5.96
C PRO A 44 -9.22 9.32 6.20
N PHE A 45 -10.05 9.11 5.14
CA PHE A 45 -11.08 8.09 5.13
C PHE A 45 -11.30 7.52 3.72
N LYS A 46 -11.44 6.22 3.62
CA LYS A 46 -11.86 5.53 2.39
C LYS A 46 -12.76 4.37 2.78
N SER A 47 -14.04 4.47 2.45
CA SER A 47 -15.05 3.49 2.90
C SER A 47 -14.71 2.06 2.50
N GLN A 48 -14.23 1.87 1.26
CA GLN A 48 -13.83 0.58 0.73
C GLN A 48 -12.54 0.72 -0.07
N ASN A 49 -11.59 -0.16 0.21
CA ASN A 49 -10.37 -0.32 -0.57
C ASN A 49 -10.28 -1.72 -1.18
N MET A 50 -9.67 -1.85 -2.35
CA MET A 50 -9.34 -3.14 -2.97
C MET A 50 -7.84 -3.18 -3.22
N ALA A 51 -7.10 -3.85 -2.34
CA ALA A 51 -5.64 -3.89 -2.40
C ALA A 51 -5.08 -5.20 -1.84
N LEU A 52 -3.95 -5.64 -2.38
CA LEU A 52 -3.15 -6.75 -1.82
C LEU A 52 -2.19 -6.26 -0.73
N ASN A 53 -1.84 -4.96 -0.77
CA ASN A 53 -1.03 -4.34 0.26
C ASN A 53 -1.88 -3.94 1.46
N SER A 54 -1.55 -4.48 2.60
CA SER A 54 -2.21 -4.18 3.87
C SER A 54 -1.19 -3.90 4.96
N PHE A 55 -1.68 -3.40 6.06
CA PHE A 55 -0.92 -3.03 7.25
C PHE A 55 -1.69 -3.49 8.48
N ILE A 56 -0.98 -3.77 9.56
CA ILE A 56 -1.56 -4.11 10.84
C ILE A 56 -1.40 -2.92 11.79
N THR A 57 -2.52 -2.42 12.31
CA THR A 57 -2.58 -1.33 13.28
C THR A 57 -2.04 -1.78 14.64
N ALA A 58 -1.82 -0.83 15.56
CA ALA A 58 -1.28 -1.14 16.89
C ALA A 58 -2.16 -2.09 17.71
N ASP A 59 -3.46 -2.09 17.44
CA ASP A 59 -4.46 -2.98 18.06
C ASP A 59 -4.67 -4.32 17.31
N GLY A 60 -3.80 -4.64 16.34
CA GLY A 60 -3.79 -5.92 15.63
C GLY A 60 -4.84 -6.04 14.52
N LEU A 61 -5.42 -4.92 14.06
CA LEU A 61 -6.43 -4.89 13.03
C LEU A 61 -5.84 -4.60 11.65
N GLU A 62 -6.45 -5.15 10.60
CA GLU A 62 -5.95 -5.05 9.22
C GLU A 62 -6.60 -3.90 8.46
N MET A 63 -5.80 -3.05 7.78
CA MET A 63 -6.28 -1.98 6.90
C MET A 63 -5.44 -1.84 5.64
N GLY A 64 -5.97 -1.11 4.64
CA GLY A 64 -5.29 -0.84 3.38
C GLY A 64 -4.10 0.10 3.53
N ARG A 65 -3.00 -0.18 2.81
CA ARG A 65 -1.75 0.59 2.91
C ARG A 65 -1.90 2.06 2.46
N ALA A 66 -2.80 2.35 1.51
CA ALA A 66 -3.02 3.73 1.05
C ALA A 66 -3.49 4.66 2.18
N GLN A 67 -4.39 4.18 3.07
CA GLN A 67 -4.85 4.99 4.19
C GLN A 67 -3.81 5.09 5.30
N VAL A 68 -2.90 4.12 5.40
CA VAL A 68 -1.70 4.23 6.27
C VAL A 68 -0.81 5.36 5.79
N MET A 69 -0.51 5.42 4.49
CA MET A 69 0.26 6.51 3.87
C MET A 69 -0.39 7.88 4.14
N GLN A 70 -1.71 7.97 4.00
CA GLN A 70 -2.45 9.22 4.26
C GLN A 70 -2.47 9.59 5.74
N ALA A 71 -2.51 8.61 6.66
CA ALA A 71 -2.38 8.83 8.10
C ALA A 71 -0.96 9.30 8.46
N GLU A 72 0.07 8.69 7.87
CA GLU A 72 1.47 9.13 8.00
C GLU A 72 1.62 10.58 7.50
N ALA A 73 1.04 10.92 6.34
CA ALA A 73 1.00 12.30 5.83
C ALA A 73 0.32 13.27 6.81
N ALA A 74 -0.77 12.85 7.45
CA ALA A 74 -1.47 13.62 8.49
C ALA A 74 -0.72 13.65 9.84
N MET A 75 0.42 12.96 9.96
CA MET A 75 1.19 12.82 11.20
C MET A 75 0.35 12.25 12.36
N ILE A 76 -0.45 11.25 12.08
CA ILE A 76 -1.29 10.53 13.05
C ILE A 76 -1.08 9.03 12.91
N PRO A 77 -1.27 8.24 13.99
CA PRO A 77 -1.26 6.79 13.88
C PRO A 77 -2.40 6.29 12.98
N PRO A 78 -2.15 5.28 12.14
CA PRO A 78 -3.21 4.66 11.35
C PRO A 78 -4.21 3.92 12.25
N GLU A 79 -5.49 4.18 12.04
CA GLU A 79 -6.60 3.52 12.72
C GLU A 79 -7.47 2.79 11.69
N VAL A 80 -7.96 1.61 12.03
CA VAL A 80 -8.77 0.77 11.11
C VAL A 80 -10.02 1.49 10.59
N TYR A 81 -10.55 2.44 11.37
CA TYR A 81 -11.72 3.25 10.99
C TYR A 81 -11.46 4.15 9.77
N MET A 82 -10.20 4.39 9.40
CA MET A 82 -9.83 5.12 8.18
C MET A 82 -10.10 4.30 6.91
N ASN A 83 -10.20 2.96 7.03
CA ASN A 83 -10.55 2.05 5.94
C ASN A 83 -11.40 0.86 6.45
N PRO A 84 -12.71 1.08 6.70
CA PRO A 84 -13.57 0.05 7.30
C PRO A 84 -13.77 -1.20 6.45
N ILE A 85 -13.73 -1.09 5.11
CA ILE A 85 -13.86 -2.25 4.23
C ILE A 85 -12.60 -2.40 3.38
N LEU A 86 -11.94 -3.57 3.52
CA LEU A 86 -10.82 -3.94 2.68
C LEU A 86 -11.14 -5.23 1.92
N LEU A 87 -11.00 -5.20 0.61
CA LEU A 87 -11.14 -6.35 -0.27
C LEU A 87 -9.76 -6.81 -0.72
N LYS A 88 -9.44 -8.07 -0.48
CA LYS A 88 -8.19 -8.69 -0.95
C LYS A 88 -8.54 -9.74 -2.00
N PRO A 89 -8.27 -9.49 -3.30
CA PRO A 89 -8.48 -10.48 -4.36
C PRO A 89 -7.77 -11.79 -4.04
N THR A 90 -8.49 -12.90 -4.01
CA THR A 90 -7.96 -14.26 -3.79
C THR A 90 -7.88 -15.06 -5.08
N SER A 91 -8.75 -14.72 -6.04
CA SER A 91 -8.83 -15.32 -7.37
C SER A 91 -9.40 -14.29 -8.36
N ASP A 92 -9.51 -14.66 -9.63
CA ASP A 92 -10.07 -13.78 -10.67
C ASP A 92 -11.53 -13.38 -10.41
N VAL A 93 -12.25 -14.12 -9.57
CA VAL A 93 -13.70 -13.94 -9.34
C VAL A 93 -14.09 -13.77 -7.87
N GLY A 94 -13.14 -13.78 -6.93
CA GLY A 94 -13.44 -13.72 -5.50
C GLY A 94 -12.46 -12.87 -4.71
N SER A 95 -12.94 -12.34 -3.58
CA SER A 95 -12.13 -11.56 -2.65
C SER A 95 -12.39 -11.96 -1.20
N GLN A 96 -11.34 -11.93 -0.38
CA GLN A 96 -11.50 -11.93 1.07
C GLN A 96 -12.01 -10.55 1.48
N VAL A 97 -13.13 -10.53 2.20
CA VAL A 97 -13.76 -9.31 2.72
C VAL A 97 -13.32 -9.11 4.16
N ILE A 98 -12.76 -7.95 4.45
CA ILE A 98 -12.33 -7.53 5.79
C ILE A 98 -13.16 -6.33 6.18
N VAL A 99 -13.80 -6.40 7.34
CA VAL A 99 -14.69 -5.35 7.89
C VAL A 99 -14.12 -4.87 9.22
N ASN A 100 -13.84 -3.59 9.34
CA ASN A 100 -13.21 -2.99 10.52
C ASN A 100 -11.98 -3.78 11.02
N GLY A 101 -11.16 -4.24 10.06
CA GLY A 101 -9.94 -4.99 10.32
C GLY A 101 -10.10 -6.49 10.57
N GLU A 102 -11.33 -7.00 10.66
CA GLU A 102 -11.64 -8.41 10.90
C GLU A 102 -12.08 -9.12 9.61
N VAL A 103 -11.67 -10.38 9.44
CA VAL A 103 -12.08 -11.20 8.28
C VAL A 103 -13.55 -11.57 8.40
N ALA A 104 -14.39 -11.04 7.52
CA ALA A 104 -15.82 -11.38 7.44
C ALA A 104 -16.10 -12.63 6.58
N GLY A 105 -15.17 -13.00 5.69
CA GLY A 105 -15.29 -14.18 4.85
C GLY A 105 -14.67 -13.98 3.46
N VAL A 106 -14.87 -14.99 2.60
CA VAL A 106 -14.49 -14.91 1.18
C VAL A 106 -15.76 -14.93 0.36
N MET A 107 -15.88 -13.99 -0.57
CA MET A 107 -17.10 -13.84 -1.41
C MET A 107 -16.74 -13.71 -2.88
N PRO A 108 -17.51 -14.36 -3.79
CA PRO A 108 -17.48 -14.04 -5.21
C PRO A 108 -17.87 -12.57 -5.45
N ALA A 109 -17.28 -11.94 -6.46
CA ALA A 109 -17.50 -10.53 -6.78
C ALA A 109 -18.98 -10.17 -6.96
N MET A 110 -19.76 -11.02 -7.62
CA MET A 110 -21.21 -10.83 -7.81
C MET A 110 -22.01 -10.88 -6.51
N GLU A 111 -21.62 -11.74 -5.58
CA GLU A 111 -22.26 -11.82 -4.27
C GLU A 111 -21.95 -10.58 -3.44
N TYR A 112 -20.66 -10.18 -3.39
CA TYR A 112 -20.25 -8.96 -2.74
C TYR A 112 -21.01 -7.74 -3.29
N PHE A 113 -21.10 -7.62 -4.62
CA PHE A 113 -21.83 -6.52 -5.26
C PHE A 113 -23.30 -6.42 -4.80
N ARG A 114 -23.97 -7.55 -4.58
CA ARG A 114 -25.36 -7.57 -4.09
C ARG A 114 -25.45 -7.17 -2.61
N LYS A 115 -24.48 -7.58 -1.80
CA LYS A 115 -24.49 -7.44 -0.35
C LYS A 115 -23.80 -6.19 0.17
N LYS A 116 -22.99 -5.49 -0.65
CA LYS A 116 -22.13 -4.42 -0.14
C LYS A 116 -22.85 -3.29 0.59
N LYS A 117 -24.14 -3.05 0.34
CA LYS A 117 -24.95 -2.11 1.12
C LYS A 117 -25.18 -2.56 2.58
N GLU A 118 -25.07 -3.83 2.88
CA GLU A 118 -25.18 -4.36 4.23
C GLU A 118 -24.03 -3.87 5.13
N TYR A 119 -22.93 -3.41 4.51
CA TYR A 119 -21.77 -2.84 5.22
C TYR A 119 -21.91 -1.34 5.52
N ILE A 120 -22.96 -0.65 5.05
CA ILE A 120 -23.18 0.80 5.32
C ILE A 120 -23.16 1.11 6.82
N PRO A 121 -23.78 0.32 7.72
CA PRO A 121 -23.70 0.59 9.16
C PRO A 121 -22.26 0.60 9.69
N ALA A 122 -21.43 -0.35 9.27
CA ALA A 122 -20.01 -0.43 9.66
C ALA A 122 -19.20 0.76 9.11
N ILE A 123 -19.50 1.18 7.86
CA ILE A 123 -18.87 2.36 7.24
C ILE A 123 -19.21 3.63 8.01
N LEU A 124 -20.49 3.83 8.35
CA LEU A 124 -20.94 5.01 9.09
C LEU A 124 -20.43 5.01 10.54
N GLU A 125 -20.41 3.85 11.21
CA GLU A 125 -19.80 3.72 12.54
C GLU A 125 -18.33 4.16 12.53
N ALA A 126 -17.56 3.66 11.57
CA ALA A 126 -16.15 4.03 11.42
C ALA A 126 -15.98 5.52 11.14
N TYR A 127 -16.80 6.09 10.25
CA TYR A 127 -16.78 7.50 9.93
C TYR A 127 -17.08 8.37 11.15
N HIS A 128 -18.14 8.05 11.92
CA HIS A 128 -18.50 8.79 13.14
C HIS A 128 -17.42 8.72 14.23
N LYS A 129 -16.74 7.57 14.38
CA LYS A 129 -15.60 7.48 15.31
C LYS A 129 -14.44 8.42 14.94
N LEU A 130 -14.25 8.70 13.66
CA LEU A 130 -13.27 9.71 13.23
C LEU A 130 -13.80 11.13 13.44
N GLU A 131 -15.08 11.40 13.18
CA GLU A 131 -15.71 12.71 13.44
C GLU A 131 -15.60 13.15 14.92
N GLU A 132 -15.62 12.20 15.85
CA GLU A 132 -15.46 12.49 17.28
C GLU A 132 -14.06 12.98 17.66
N LYS A 133 -13.04 12.67 16.83
CA LYS A 133 -11.62 12.91 17.15
C LYS A 133 -10.98 14.03 16.34
N TYR A 134 -11.49 14.27 15.11
CA TYR A 134 -10.86 15.11 14.11
C TYR A 134 -11.78 16.25 13.66
N ASP A 135 -11.18 17.37 13.30
CA ASP A 135 -11.91 18.56 12.85
C ASP A 135 -12.32 18.43 11.37
N VAL A 136 -11.49 17.74 10.56
CA VAL A 136 -11.72 17.53 9.12
C VAL A 136 -11.44 16.08 8.75
N ILE A 137 -12.34 15.49 7.96
CA ILE A 137 -12.16 14.18 7.35
C ILE A 137 -11.94 14.36 5.85
N VAL A 138 -10.76 13.96 5.36
CA VAL A 138 -10.43 13.92 3.92
C VAL A 138 -10.80 12.55 3.38
N ILE A 139 -11.83 12.52 2.54
CA ILE A 139 -12.39 11.26 2.01
C ILE A 139 -11.82 10.99 0.62
N GLU A 140 -11.39 9.75 0.37
CA GLU A 140 -10.98 9.28 -0.94
C GLU A 140 -12.05 8.38 -1.55
N GLY A 141 -12.49 8.68 -2.79
CA GLY A 141 -13.34 7.81 -3.58
C GLY A 141 -12.58 6.68 -4.26
N ALA A 142 -13.28 5.74 -4.86
CA ALA A 142 -12.71 4.60 -5.58
C ALA A 142 -13.16 4.56 -7.05
N GLY A 143 -12.22 4.35 -7.97
CA GLY A 143 -12.51 4.34 -9.42
C GLY A 143 -13.08 5.68 -9.89
N SER A 144 -14.26 5.64 -10.55
CA SER A 144 -14.93 6.82 -11.08
C SER A 144 -16.41 6.85 -10.68
N PRO A 145 -16.98 8.02 -10.32
CA PRO A 145 -18.43 8.16 -10.12
C PRO A 145 -19.22 8.02 -11.43
N ALA A 146 -18.55 8.03 -12.59
CA ALA A 146 -19.16 7.84 -13.90
C ALA A 146 -19.47 6.36 -14.23
N GLU A 147 -19.14 5.42 -13.34
CA GLU A 147 -19.52 4.00 -13.47
C GLU A 147 -21.03 3.83 -13.20
N ILE A 148 -21.86 4.39 -14.10
CA ILE A 148 -23.33 4.48 -13.92
C ILE A 148 -24.02 3.11 -13.79
N ASN A 149 -23.40 2.05 -14.32
CA ASN A 149 -23.84 0.66 -14.18
C ASN A 149 -23.67 0.12 -12.75
N LEU A 150 -22.80 0.72 -11.93
CA LEU A 150 -22.54 0.32 -10.54
C LEU A 150 -23.24 1.23 -9.51
N LYS A 151 -23.87 2.29 -9.97
CA LYS A 151 -24.45 3.37 -9.16
C LYS A 151 -25.45 2.90 -8.12
N GLN A 152 -26.29 1.94 -8.46
CA GLN A 152 -27.37 1.47 -7.58
C GLN A 152 -26.87 0.97 -6.21
N ASN A 153 -25.63 0.47 -6.16
CA ASN A 153 -24.98 -0.03 -4.95
C ASN A 153 -23.71 0.76 -4.59
N ASP A 154 -23.64 2.04 -4.96
CA ASP A 154 -22.45 2.86 -4.66
C ASP A 154 -22.34 3.16 -3.16
N ILE A 155 -21.21 2.75 -2.58
CA ILE A 155 -20.82 3.05 -1.19
C ILE A 155 -19.44 3.71 -1.13
N VAL A 156 -18.89 4.15 -2.29
CA VAL A 156 -17.49 4.60 -2.38
C VAL A 156 -17.31 5.97 -3.03
N ASN A 157 -18.28 6.42 -3.86
CA ASN A 157 -18.22 7.70 -4.55
C ASN A 157 -19.43 8.57 -4.17
N MET A 158 -20.34 8.85 -5.11
CA MET A 158 -21.48 9.76 -4.83
C MET A 158 -22.44 9.21 -3.77
N GLY A 159 -22.60 7.86 -3.70
CA GLY A 159 -23.38 7.24 -2.64
C GLY A 159 -22.79 7.50 -1.26
N LEU A 160 -21.47 7.40 -1.09
CA LEU A 160 -20.80 7.76 0.17
C LEU A 160 -20.91 9.27 0.43
N ALA A 161 -20.66 10.11 -0.59
CA ALA A 161 -20.75 11.56 -0.46
C ALA A 161 -22.15 12.02 0.00
N GLU A 162 -23.21 11.31 -0.42
CA GLU A 162 -24.58 11.55 0.04
C GLU A 162 -24.79 11.11 1.50
N LEU A 163 -24.25 9.93 1.88
CA LEU A 163 -24.40 9.39 3.24
C LEU A 163 -23.76 10.26 4.32
N VAL A 164 -22.59 10.87 4.02
CA VAL A 164 -21.84 11.69 4.99
C VAL A 164 -21.88 13.17 4.66
N ASP A 165 -22.76 13.57 3.76
CA ASP A 165 -22.95 14.95 3.28
C ASP A 165 -21.66 15.68 2.86
N ALA A 166 -20.73 14.97 2.19
CA ALA A 166 -19.45 15.51 1.81
C ALA A 166 -19.51 16.34 0.51
N PRO A 167 -18.88 17.53 0.45
CA PRO A 167 -18.58 18.23 -0.80
C PRO A 167 -17.46 17.49 -1.55
N VAL A 168 -17.51 17.54 -2.88
CA VAL A 168 -16.64 16.76 -3.76
C VAL A 168 -15.70 17.65 -4.57
N LEU A 169 -14.44 17.26 -4.63
CA LEU A 169 -13.44 17.69 -5.62
C LEU A 169 -13.27 16.57 -6.65
N LEU A 170 -13.51 16.85 -7.92
CA LEU A 170 -13.36 15.90 -9.01
C LEU A 170 -12.01 16.08 -9.69
N ALA A 171 -11.13 15.09 -9.58
CA ALA A 171 -9.80 15.08 -10.20
C ALA A 171 -9.80 14.39 -11.56
N GLY A 172 -9.15 15.02 -12.56
CA GLY A 172 -8.92 14.46 -13.90
C GLY A 172 -7.43 14.34 -14.20
N ASP A 173 -7.00 13.27 -14.88
CA ASP A 173 -5.63 13.02 -15.31
C ASP A 173 -5.38 13.61 -16.71
N ILE A 174 -4.47 14.60 -16.81
CA ILE A 174 -4.14 15.23 -18.10
C ILE A 174 -3.00 14.51 -18.83
N ASP A 175 -2.15 13.77 -18.13
CA ASP A 175 -0.96 13.13 -18.71
C ASP A 175 -1.32 12.10 -19.81
N ARG A 176 -2.47 11.44 -19.65
CA ARG A 176 -3.01 10.47 -20.62
C ARG A 176 -3.80 11.11 -21.77
N GLY A 177 -4.02 12.43 -21.73
CA GLY A 177 -4.86 13.16 -22.68
C GLY A 177 -6.36 13.03 -22.42
N GLY A 178 -7.16 13.92 -23.03
CA GLY A 178 -8.62 13.88 -22.96
C GLY A 178 -9.25 14.36 -21.65
N VAL A 179 -8.51 15.00 -20.74
CA VAL A 179 -8.97 15.41 -19.39
C VAL A 179 -10.26 16.24 -19.43
N PHE A 180 -10.40 17.16 -20.40
CA PHE A 180 -11.61 17.97 -20.54
C PHE A 180 -12.85 17.11 -20.83
N ALA A 181 -12.72 16.15 -21.75
CA ALA A 181 -13.79 15.21 -22.07
C ALA A 181 -14.13 14.31 -20.86
N GLN A 182 -13.13 13.87 -20.12
CA GLN A 182 -13.32 13.04 -18.93
C GLN A 182 -14.08 13.81 -17.83
N ILE A 183 -13.68 15.06 -17.52
CA ILE A 183 -14.36 15.87 -16.50
C ILE A 183 -15.77 16.21 -16.94
N VAL A 184 -15.96 16.77 -18.15
CA VAL A 184 -17.29 17.12 -18.68
C VAL A 184 -18.18 15.88 -18.76
N GLY A 185 -17.68 14.77 -19.31
CA GLY A 185 -18.43 13.53 -19.42
C GLY A 185 -18.85 12.98 -18.05
N THR A 186 -17.95 12.99 -17.06
CA THR A 186 -18.28 12.56 -15.69
C THR A 186 -19.39 13.42 -15.11
N VAL A 187 -19.27 14.76 -15.18
CA VAL A 187 -20.29 15.69 -14.66
C VAL A 187 -21.63 15.50 -15.36
N MET A 188 -21.64 15.25 -16.67
CA MET A 188 -22.88 15.06 -17.43
C MET A 188 -23.59 13.74 -17.18
N LEU A 189 -22.85 12.69 -16.80
CA LEU A 189 -23.41 11.37 -16.48
C LEU A 189 -24.03 11.31 -15.07
N LEU A 190 -23.70 12.25 -14.20
CA LEU A 190 -24.24 12.33 -12.84
C LEU A 190 -25.63 12.96 -12.79
N GLU A 191 -26.44 12.59 -11.81
CA GLU A 191 -27.71 13.23 -11.53
C GLU A 191 -27.51 14.64 -10.98
N GLU A 192 -28.54 15.48 -11.06
CA GLU A 192 -28.47 16.88 -10.62
C GLU A 192 -28.02 17.02 -9.16
N LYS A 193 -28.58 16.22 -8.27
CA LYS A 193 -28.22 16.21 -6.85
C LYS A 193 -26.77 15.81 -6.58
N GLU A 194 -26.21 14.92 -7.42
CA GLU A 194 -24.83 14.49 -7.32
C GLU A 194 -23.88 15.54 -7.90
N ARG A 195 -24.25 16.13 -9.05
CA ARG A 195 -23.51 17.25 -9.63
C ARG A 195 -23.41 18.44 -8.68
N ALA A 196 -24.48 18.73 -7.95
CA ALA A 196 -24.52 19.80 -6.95
C ALA A 196 -23.50 19.62 -5.82
N ARG A 197 -23.04 18.37 -5.55
CA ARG A 197 -21.98 18.08 -4.56
C ARG A 197 -20.59 18.40 -5.08
N ILE A 198 -20.38 18.46 -6.40
CA ILE A 198 -19.05 18.78 -6.96
C ILE A 198 -18.84 20.30 -6.84
N LYS A 199 -18.00 20.69 -5.87
CA LYS A 199 -17.69 22.09 -5.58
C LYS A 199 -16.44 22.60 -6.28
N GLY A 200 -15.62 21.68 -6.84
CA GLY A 200 -14.44 22.03 -7.57
C GLY A 200 -13.91 20.88 -8.42
N THR A 201 -13.09 21.21 -9.40
CA THR A 201 -12.34 20.25 -10.21
C THR A 201 -10.84 20.47 -10.02
N VAL A 202 -10.05 19.42 -10.20
CA VAL A 202 -8.58 19.45 -10.15
C VAL A 202 -8.05 18.78 -11.41
N ILE A 203 -7.18 19.47 -12.15
CA ILE A 203 -6.44 18.89 -13.27
C ILE A 203 -5.13 18.37 -12.70
N ASN A 204 -4.90 17.07 -12.74
CA ASN A 204 -3.74 16.43 -12.13
C ASN A 204 -2.74 15.91 -13.16
N LYS A 205 -1.49 15.71 -12.74
CA LYS A 205 -0.37 15.18 -13.51
C LYS A 205 0.00 16.07 -14.72
N PHE A 206 -0.11 17.38 -14.57
CA PHE A 206 0.22 18.33 -15.63
C PHE A 206 1.74 18.40 -15.87
N ARG A 207 2.11 18.47 -17.14
CA ARG A 207 3.49 18.72 -17.58
C ARG A 207 3.49 19.87 -18.56
N GLY A 208 4.20 20.94 -18.25
CA GLY A 208 4.34 22.08 -19.14
C GLY A 208 4.01 23.43 -18.49
N ASP A 209 3.73 24.45 -19.32
CA ASP A 209 3.37 25.79 -18.86
C ASP A 209 1.85 25.91 -18.69
N VAL A 210 1.41 26.17 -17.46
CA VAL A 210 -0.01 26.32 -17.08
C VAL A 210 -0.69 27.44 -17.88
N LYS A 211 0.05 28.48 -18.32
CA LYS A 211 -0.52 29.57 -19.15
C LYS A 211 -1.12 29.07 -20.46
N ILE A 212 -0.57 28.00 -21.04
CA ILE A 212 -1.12 27.37 -22.25
C ILE A 212 -2.47 26.70 -21.94
N LEU A 213 -2.66 26.23 -20.73
CA LEU A 213 -3.87 25.54 -20.29
C LEU A 213 -5.01 26.50 -19.89
N GLU A 214 -4.69 27.75 -19.49
CA GLU A 214 -5.67 28.72 -18.99
C GLU A 214 -6.92 28.91 -19.89
N PRO A 215 -6.83 29.02 -21.25
CA PRO A 215 -8.02 29.11 -22.07
C PRO A 215 -8.92 27.87 -21.94
N GLY A 216 -8.30 26.68 -21.84
CA GLY A 216 -9.02 25.43 -21.65
C GLY A 216 -9.70 25.34 -20.29
N ILE A 217 -9.06 25.86 -19.23
CA ILE A 217 -9.65 25.97 -17.88
C ILE A 217 -10.93 26.81 -17.93
N ARG A 218 -10.87 28.02 -18.54
CA ARG A 218 -12.06 28.87 -18.69
C ARG A 218 -13.20 28.18 -19.44
N MET A 219 -12.88 27.49 -20.54
CA MET A 219 -13.87 26.71 -21.30
C MET A 219 -14.48 25.57 -20.49
N LEU A 220 -13.69 24.92 -19.62
CA LEU A 220 -14.17 23.86 -18.73
C LEU A 220 -15.15 24.42 -17.71
N GLU A 221 -14.79 25.51 -17.04
CA GLU A 221 -15.64 26.20 -16.05
C GLU A 221 -16.94 26.72 -16.67
N GLU A 222 -16.86 27.31 -17.88
CA GLU A 222 -18.04 27.76 -18.63
C GLU A 222 -19.02 26.62 -18.94
N ARG A 223 -18.52 25.42 -19.26
CA ARG A 223 -19.31 24.23 -19.60
C ARG A 223 -19.89 23.52 -18.40
N THR A 224 -19.08 23.35 -17.36
CA THR A 224 -19.47 22.57 -16.17
C THR A 224 -20.15 23.42 -15.11
N LYS A 225 -19.93 24.73 -15.10
CA LYS A 225 -20.28 25.67 -14.02
C LYS A 225 -19.62 25.32 -12.69
N ILE A 226 -18.52 24.56 -12.75
CA ILE A 226 -17.74 24.13 -11.59
C ILE A 226 -16.34 24.75 -11.73
N PRO A 227 -15.81 25.41 -10.69
CA PRO A 227 -14.49 26.03 -10.74
C PRO A 227 -13.38 25.01 -10.77
N VAL A 228 -12.27 25.36 -11.42
CA VAL A 228 -11.02 24.61 -11.33
C VAL A 228 -10.24 25.10 -10.08
N CYS A 229 -10.10 24.24 -9.09
CA CYS A 229 -9.44 24.55 -7.82
C CYS A 229 -7.93 24.31 -7.85
N GLY A 230 -7.38 23.81 -8.94
CA GLY A 230 -5.93 23.63 -9.08
C GLY A 230 -5.53 22.87 -10.32
N VAL A 231 -4.27 23.10 -10.72
CA VAL A 231 -3.57 22.35 -11.76
C VAL A 231 -2.31 21.77 -11.12
N MET A 232 -2.41 20.52 -10.71
CA MET A 232 -1.31 19.83 -10.04
C MET A 232 -0.27 19.36 -11.06
N PRO A 233 1.01 19.63 -10.82
CA PRO A 233 2.07 19.08 -11.66
C PRO A 233 2.16 17.57 -11.51
N TYR A 234 2.86 16.92 -12.42
CA TYR A 234 3.29 15.54 -12.21
C TYR A 234 4.31 15.51 -11.06
N ILE A 235 3.91 14.92 -9.94
CA ILE A 235 4.73 14.91 -8.72
C ILE A 235 5.58 13.64 -8.73
N TYR A 236 6.90 13.83 -8.59
CA TYR A 236 7.86 12.74 -8.40
C TYR A 236 8.14 12.59 -6.90
N ALA A 237 7.15 12.21 -6.14
CA ALA A 237 7.33 11.84 -4.74
C ALA A 237 7.42 10.32 -4.63
N ASP A 238 8.45 9.83 -3.93
CA ASP A 238 8.64 8.39 -3.69
C ASP A 238 7.83 8.01 -2.44
N ILE A 239 6.53 7.94 -2.62
CA ILE A 239 5.54 7.62 -1.59
C ILE A 239 4.87 6.31 -1.98
N ASP A 240 4.57 5.47 -0.98
CA ASP A 240 3.87 4.21 -1.16
C ASP A 240 2.53 4.45 -1.88
N ASP A 241 2.40 3.94 -3.11
CA ASP A 241 1.22 4.09 -3.94
C ASP A 241 0.35 2.82 -3.88
N GLU A 242 -0.96 3.01 -3.81
CA GLU A 242 -1.93 1.91 -3.78
C GLU A 242 -1.98 1.16 -5.12
N ASP A 243 -1.92 1.91 -6.21
CA ASP A 243 -2.04 1.41 -7.57
C ASP A 243 -0.69 1.06 -8.21
N SER A 244 0.35 0.96 -7.42
CA SER A 244 1.74 0.78 -7.83
C SER A 244 2.06 -0.51 -8.62
N LEU A 245 1.06 -1.33 -8.88
CA LEU A 245 1.21 -2.53 -9.71
C LEU A 245 1.71 -2.24 -11.13
N SER A 246 1.55 -1.02 -11.66
CA SER A 246 1.95 -0.72 -13.04
C SER A 246 3.26 0.07 -13.15
N GLU A 247 3.38 1.18 -12.45
CA GLU A 247 4.50 2.12 -12.71
C GLU A 247 5.78 1.74 -11.95
N ARG A 248 5.67 1.26 -10.71
CA ARG A 248 6.83 0.83 -9.91
C ARG A 248 7.53 -0.39 -10.52
N PHE A 249 6.75 -1.32 -11.06
CA PHE A 249 7.27 -2.52 -11.70
C PHE A 249 7.87 -2.27 -13.10
N GLU A 250 7.64 -1.09 -13.69
CA GLU A 250 8.18 -0.69 -15.00
C GLU A 250 9.39 0.26 -14.87
N ARG A 251 9.82 0.60 -13.66
CA ARG A 251 11.02 1.43 -13.46
C ARG A 251 12.22 0.76 -14.11
N LYS A 252 12.94 1.54 -14.92
CA LYS A 252 14.16 1.07 -15.58
C LYS A 252 15.25 0.81 -14.54
N GLU A 253 16.09 -0.20 -14.84
CA GLU A 253 17.28 -0.51 -14.06
C GLU A 253 18.12 0.76 -13.84
N LYS A 254 18.42 1.04 -12.58
CA LYS A 254 19.32 2.11 -12.16
C LYS A 254 20.74 1.52 -12.15
N ALA A 255 21.71 2.23 -12.72
CA ALA A 255 23.10 1.85 -12.54
C ALA A 255 23.48 2.03 -11.06
N ALA A 256 23.70 0.94 -10.36
CA ALA A 256 24.04 0.91 -8.94
C ALA A 256 25.07 -0.17 -8.64
N LEU A 257 25.62 -0.16 -7.42
CA LEU A 257 26.64 -1.11 -6.99
C LEU A 257 26.07 -2.51 -6.75
N LEU A 258 24.84 -2.58 -6.27
CA LEU A 258 24.12 -3.82 -5.95
C LEU A 258 22.92 -4.02 -6.86
N ASP A 259 22.70 -5.26 -7.30
CA ASP A 259 21.54 -5.72 -8.04
C ASP A 259 20.70 -6.63 -7.15
N ILE A 260 19.51 -6.16 -6.73
CA ILE A 260 18.55 -6.93 -5.93
C ILE A 260 17.35 -7.29 -6.80
N ALA A 261 17.10 -8.59 -6.98
CA ALA A 261 15.97 -9.09 -7.75
C ALA A 261 14.84 -9.56 -6.83
N VAL A 262 13.72 -8.86 -6.86
CA VAL A 262 12.47 -9.30 -6.22
C VAL A 262 11.66 -10.07 -7.26
N ILE A 263 11.26 -11.28 -6.94
CA ILE A 263 10.41 -12.06 -7.84
C ILE A 263 8.99 -11.46 -7.87
N ARG A 264 8.58 -10.96 -9.03
CA ARG A 264 7.23 -10.42 -9.22
C ARG A 264 6.24 -11.56 -9.38
N LEU A 265 5.72 -12.05 -8.25
CA LEU A 265 4.66 -13.05 -8.21
C LEU A 265 3.35 -12.47 -8.77
N PRO A 266 2.48 -13.26 -9.41
CA PRO A 266 1.18 -12.79 -9.92
C PRO A 266 0.29 -12.18 -8.83
N ARG A 267 0.38 -12.71 -7.60
CA ARG A 267 -0.38 -12.24 -6.44
C ARG A 267 0.55 -11.72 -5.35
N ILE A 268 1.61 -11.00 -5.77
CA ILE A 268 2.53 -10.34 -4.83
C ILE A 268 1.74 -9.48 -3.85
N SER A 269 2.07 -9.59 -2.58
CA SER A 269 1.48 -8.79 -1.51
C SER A 269 2.56 -8.07 -0.71
N ASN A 270 2.18 -6.93 -0.12
CA ASN A 270 3.06 -6.14 0.76
C ASN A 270 4.42 -5.80 0.12
N PHE A 271 4.42 -5.49 -1.17
CA PHE A 271 5.64 -5.10 -1.90
C PHE A 271 6.28 -3.81 -1.37
N THR A 272 5.58 -3.06 -0.52
CA THR A 272 6.14 -1.92 0.22
C THR A 272 7.27 -2.31 1.17
N ASP A 273 7.42 -3.60 1.51
CA ASP A 273 8.57 -4.13 2.27
C ASP A 273 9.93 -3.81 1.62
N PHE A 274 9.94 -3.50 0.33
CA PHE A 274 11.18 -3.24 -0.43
C PHE A 274 11.43 -1.76 -0.69
N ALA A 275 10.51 -0.87 -0.30
CA ALA A 275 10.61 0.56 -0.57
C ALA A 275 11.89 1.17 0.01
N VAL A 276 12.28 0.75 1.21
CA VAL A 276 13.52 1.19 1.87
C VAL A 276 14.78 0.83 1.06
N LEU A 277 14.78 -0.33 0.39
CA LEU A 277 15.88 -0.77 -0.46
C LEU A 277 15.89 -0.02 -1.81
N GLU A 278 14.70 0.28 -2.37
CA GLU A 278 14.57 1.04 -3.62
C GLU A 278 15.08 2.48 -3.50
N CYS A 279 14.96 3.09 -2.33
CA CYS A 279 15.40 4.46 -2.07
C CYS A 279 16.93 4.60 -1.96
N ARG A 280 17.68 3.50 -1.81
CA ARG A 280 19.14 3.53 -1.62
C ARG A 280 19.87 3.79 -2.94
N GLU A 281 20.84 4.70 -2.91
CA GLU A 281 21.61 5.07 -4.10
C GLU A 281 22.48 3.92 -4.62
N GLU A 282 23.02 3.12 -3.72
CA GLU A 282 23.85 1.96 -4.00
C GLU A 282 23.09 0.73 -4.51
N VAL A 283 21.74 0.74 -4.46
CA VAL A 283 20.89 -0.40 -4.82
C VAL A 283 20.14 -0.16 -6.12
N SER A 284 20.20 -1.11 -7.05
CA SER A 284 19.26 -1.29 -8.14
C SER A 284 18.32 -2.43 -7.77
N LEU A 285 17.11 -2.10 -7.32
CA LEU A 285 16.08 -3.09 -7.05
C LEU A 285 15.17 -3.22 -8.27
N ARG A 286 14.97 -4.44 -8.73
CA ARG A 286 14.14 -4.73 -9.89
C ARG A 286 13.19 -5.89 -9.64
N TYR A 287 12.00 -5.80 -10.23
CA TYR A 287 10.97 -6.82 -10.15
C TYR A 287 11.06 -7.75 -11.37
N VAL A 288 11.27 -9.04 -11.12
CA VAL A 288 11.52 -10.05 -12.16
C VAL A 288 10.32 -10.97 -12.33
N SER A 289 9.68 -10.95 -13.49
CA SER A 289 8.56 -11.83 -13.84
C SER A 289 8.88 -12.85 -14.94
N LYS A 290 10.06 -12.75 -15.59
CA LYS A 290 10.47 -13.64 -16.67
C LYS A 290 11.86 -14.21 -16.39
N ALA A 291 12.06 -15.48 -16.67
CA ALA A 291 13.35 -16.13 -16.47
C ALA A 291 14.50 -15.52 -17.30
N GLY A 292 14.18 -14.88 -18.45
CA GLY A 292 15.13 -14.15 -19.27
C GLY A 292 15.72 -12.91 -18.61
N ASP A 293 14.90 -12.24 -17.77
CA ASP A 293 15.25 -10.98 -17.11
C ASP A 293 15.92 -11.19 -15.74
N PHE A 294 16.13 -12.45 -15.33
CA PHE A 294 16.67 -12.77 -14.01
C PHE A 294 18.10 -12.24 -13.80
N GLY A 295 18.93 -12.28 -14.84
CA GLY A 295 20.31 -11.80 -14.76
C GLY A 295 21.17 -12.59 -13.76
N ASN A 296 22.05 -11.86 -13.05
CA ASN A 296 22.94 -12.39 -12.02
C ASN A 296 22.92 -11.50 -10.76
N PRO A 297 21.77 -11.40 -10.05
CA PRO A 297 21.63 -10.51 -8.92
C PRO A 297 22.59 -10.85 -7.77
N ASP A 298 22.78 -9.89 -6.87
CA ASP A 298 23.55 -10.06 -5.63
C ASP A 298 22.68 -10.67 -4.53
N LEU A 299 21.37 -10.36 -4.55
CA LEU A 299 20.35 -10.93 -3.66
C LEU A 299 19.08 -11.23 -4.45
N VAL A 300 18.45 -12.37 -4.19
CA VAL A 300 17.09 -12.70 -4.64
C VAL A 300 16.12 -12.64 -3.48
N ILE A 301 15.00 -11.94 -3.66
CA ILE A 301 13.92 -11.89 -2.67
C ILE A 301 12.67 -12.56 -3.23
N LEU A 302 12.13 -13.52 -2.50
CA LEU A 302 10.79 -14.07 -2.68
C LEU A 302 9.83 -13.32 -1.77
N PRO A 303 8.92 -12.51 -2.31
CA PRO A 303 8.04 -11.66 -1.52
C PRO A 303 6.84 -12.41 -0.95
N GLY A 304 6.03 -11.72 -0.17
CA GLY A 304 4.72 -12.19 0.24
C GLY A 304 3.79 -12.47 -0.95
N SER A 305 2.89 -13.42 -0.77
CA SER A 305 1.87 -13.80 -1.75
C SER A 305 0.50 -13.94 -1.09
N LYS A 306 -0.56 -13.55 -1.83
CA LYS A 306 -1.94 -13.78 -1.40
C LYS A 306 -2.41 -15.21 -1.70
N ASN A 307 -1.73 -15.93 -2.58
CA ASN A 307 -1.96 -17.33 -2.87
C ASN A 307 -0.63 -18.02 -3.14
N THR A 308 -0.01 -18.50 -2.08
CA THR A 308 1.34 -19.07 -2.09
C THR A 308 1.46 -20.29 -2.98
N MET A 309 0.47 -21.19 -2.94
CA MET A 309 0.52 -22.44 -3.70
C MET A 309 0.41 -22.19 -5.21
N GLU A 310 -0.50 -21.33 -5.65
CA GLU A 310 -0.67 -21.00 -7.07
C GLU A 310 0.53 -20.20 -7.61
N ASP A 311 1.08 -19.27 -6.80
CA ASP A 311 2.24 -18.48 -7.19
C ASP A 311 3.51 -19.35 -7.24
N LEU A 312 3.65 -20.37 -6.39
CA LEU A 312 4.73 -21.35 -6.48
C LEU A 312 4.64 -22.20 -7.75
N LEU A 313 3.43 -22.60 -8.15
CA LEU A 313 3.22 -23.30 -9.44
C LEU A 313 3.61 -22.41 -10.63
N TRP A 314 3.19 -21.14 -10.59
CA TRP A 314 3.58 -20.17 -11.61
C TRP A 314 5.11 -19.99 -11.64
N LEU A 315 5.77 -19.92 -10.49
CA LEU A 315 7.24 -19.82 -10.38
C LEU A 315 7.95 -20.99 -11.09
N ARG A 316 7.40 -22.20 -10.98
CA ARG A 316 7.87 -23.40 -11.69
C ARG A 316 7.66 -23.30 -13.21
N GLN A 317 6.44 -22.98 -13.61
CA GLN A 317 6.03 -22.89 -15.01
C GLN A 317 6.77 -21.80 -15.77
N SER A 318 7.07 -20.68 -15.12
CA SER A 318 7.84 -19.57 -15.69
C SER A 318 9.36 -19.87 -15.80
N GLY A 319 9.83 -20.95 -15.18
CA GLY A 319 11.25 -21.32 -15.10
C GLY A 319 12.06 -20.48 -14.09
N LEU A 320 11.42 -19.59 -13.33
CA LEU A 320 12.08 -18.77 -12.32
C LEU A 320 12.52 -19.58 -11.11
N GLU A 321 11.78 -20.62 -10.70
CA GLU A 321 12.20 -21.53 -9.61
C GLU A 321 13.60 -22.09 -9.89
N GLY A 322 13.85 -22.60 -11.09
CA GLY A 322 15.15 -23.12 -11.48
C GLY A 322 16.27 -22.05 -11.49
N LYS A 323 15.94 -20.79 -11.70
CA LYS A 323 16.89 -19.67 -11.58
C LYS A 323 17.23 -19.38 -10.12
N VAL A 324 16.22 -19.33 -9.23
CA VAL A 324 16.41 -19.15 -7.79
C VAL A 324 17.22 -20.29 -7.18
N LEU A 325 16.90 -21.55 -7.52
CA LEU A 325 17.65 -22.72 -7.05
C LEU A 325 19.14 -22.67 -7.48
N ARG A 326 19.42 -22.28 -8.71
CA ARG A 326 20.82 -22.11 -9.19
C ARG A 326 21.52 -20.96 -8.48
N HIS A 327 20.83 -19.85 -8.25
CA HIS A 327 21.35 -18.71 -7.49
C HIS A 327 21.72 -19.13 -6.05
N ALA A 328 20.82 -19.83 -5.34
CA ALA A 328 21.11 -20.38 -4.02
C ALA A 328 22.30 -21.36 -4.05
N SER A 329 22.34 -22.25 -5.04
CA SER A 329 23.44 -23.24 -5.19
C SER A 329 24.78 -22.59 -5.50
N SER A 330 24.82 -21.38 -6.06
CA SER A 330 26.06 -20.62 -6.29
C SER A 330 26.61 -19.94 -5.03
N GLY A 331 25.93 -20.07 -3.89
CA GLY A 331 26.32 -19.46 -2.62
C GLY A 331 25.77 -18.04 -2.40
N LYS A 332 25.06 -17.46 -3.36
CA LYS A 332 24.47 -16.13 -3.24
C LYS A 332 23.19 -16.14 -2.41
N PRO A 333 22.88 -15.06 -1.68
CA PRO A 333 21.78 -15.04 -0.72
C PRO A 333 20.39 -15.05 -1.40
N VAL A 334 19.49 -15.82 -0.79
CA VAL A 334 18.05 -15.83 -1.08
C VAL A 334 17.30 -15.50 0.19
N PHE A 335 16.36 -14.55 0.13
CA PHE A 335 15.55 -14.14 1.26
C PHE A 335 14.07 -14.31 0.95
N GLY A 336 13.33 -15.05 1.78
CA GLY A 336 11.88 -15.24 1.65
C GLY A 336 11.11 -14.47 2.72
N ILE A 337 10.05 -13.76 2.34
CA ILE A 337 9.16 -13.06 3.25
C ILE A 337 7.77 -13.66 3.17
N CYS A 338 7.18 -14.05 4.30
CA CYS A 338 5.81 -14.56 4.41
C CYS A 338 5.54 -15.72 3.41
N GLY A 339 4.74 -15.52 2.38
CA GLY A 339 4.52 -16.53 1.34
C GLY A 339 5.82 -16.98 0.66
N GLY A 340 6.76 -16.05 0.43
CA GLY A 340 8.09 -16.37 -0.09
C GLY A 340 8.91 -17.26 0.85
N TYR A 341 8.80 -17.06 2.15
CA TYR A 341 9.40 -17.92 3.15
C TYR A 341 8.78 -19.34 3.11
N GLN A 342 7.47 -19.45 3.01
CA GLN A 342 6.77 -20.73 2.87
C GLN A 342 7.22 -21.48 1.61
N MET A 343 7.43 -20.77 0.49
CA MET A 343 7.94 -21.36 -0.77
C MET A 343 9.34 -21.96 -0.66
N LEU A 344 10.17 -21.46 0.27
CA LEU A 344 11.53 -21.96 0.48
C LEU A 344 11.56 -23.33 1.19
N GLY A 345 10.49 -23.75 1.86
CA GLY A 345 10.36 -25.03 2.57
C GLY A 345 10.41 -26.26 1.68
N GLU A 346 10.10 -27.42 2.26
CA GLU A 346 10.03 -28.71 1.56
C GLU A 346 8.64 -28.97 0.98
N GLU A 347 7.59 -28.68 1.77
CA GLU A 347 6.20 -28.92 1.39
C GLU A 347 5.28 -27.83 1.96
N ILE A 348 4.19 -27.57 1.25
CA ILE A 348 3.05 -26.76 1.70
C ILE A 348 1.82 -27.65 1.69
N LEU A 349 1.17 -27.78 2.83
CA LEU A 349 -0.02 -28.57 3.07
C LEU A 349 -1.23 -27.63 3.26
N ASP A 350 -2.30 -27.86 2.52
CA ASP A 350 -3.56 -27.12 2.64
C ASP A 350 -4.73 -28.10 2.81
N PRO A 351 -4.84 -28.75 4.00
CA PRO A 351 -5.85 -29.75 4.24
C PRO A 351 -7.28 -29.19 4.25
N GLU A 352 -7.43 -27.91 4.56
CA GLU A 352 -8.73 -27.26 4.71
C GLU A 352 -9.14 -26.44 3.47
N GLY A 353 -8.29 -26.36 2.44
CA GLY A 353 -8.58 -25.63 1.22
C GLY A 353 -8.61 -24.11 1.41
N VAL A 354 -7.73 -23.59 2.25
CA VAL A 354 -7.58 -22.15 2.53
C VAL A 354 -7.18 -21.38 1.28
N GLU A 355 -6.29 -21.95 0.46
CA GLU A 355 -5.87 -21.41 -0.83
C GLU A 355 -6.36 -22.29 -2.00
N ARG A 356 -5.72 -23.43 -2.17
CA ARG A 356 -5.97 -24.35 -3.29
C ARG A 356 -6.48 -25.72 -2.86
N GLY A 357 -6.12 -26.12 -1.64
CA GLY A 357 -6.31 -27.48 -1.14
C GLY A 357 -5.22 -28.45 -1.58
N GLY A 358 -5.02 -29.51 -0.77
CA GLY A 358 -4.07 -30.58 -1.03
C GLY A 358 -2.65 -30.24 -0.59
N THR A 359 -1.68 -30.81 -1.30
CA THR A 359 -0.24 -30.70 -0.97
C THR A 359 0.57 -30.32 -2.19
N ILE A 360 1.56 -29.46 -2.02
CA ILE A 360 2.54 -29.13 -3.04
C ILE A 360 3.96 -29.23 -2.48
N LYS A 361 4.88 -29.80 -3.24
CA LYS A 361 6.30 -29.71 -2.92
C LYS A 361 6.77 -28.28 -3.08
N ALA A 362 7.46 -27.74 -2.08
CA ALA A 362 8.08 -26.45 -2.13
C ALA A 362 9.50 -26.53 -2.71
N MET A 363 10.35 -25.53 -2.53
CA MET A 363 11.67 -25.45 -3.20
C MET A 363 12.75 -26.32 -2.55
N GLY A 364 12.53 -26.80 -1.31
CA GLY A 364 13.46 -27.65 -0.57
C GLY A 364 14.75 -26.96 -0.13
N LEU A 365 14.75 -25.65 -0.01
CA LEU A 365 15.92 -24.87 0.41
C LEU A 365 16.03 -24.75 1.93
N LEU A 366 14.89 -24.80 2.64
CA LEU A 366 14.82 -24.87 4.10
C LEU A 366 14.13 -26.18 4.52
N PRO A 367 14.56 -26.83 5.63
CA PRO A 367 13.97 -28.09 6.12
C PRO A 367 12.68 -27.79 6.90
N ALA A 368 11.69 -27.25 6.23
CA ALA A 368 10.47 -26.75 6.83
C ALA A 368 9.25 -27.20 6.04
N VAL A 369 8.17 -27.53 6.77
CA VAL A 369 6.85 -27.82 6.19
C VAL A 369 5.86 -26.76 6.66
N THR A 370 5.14 -26.16 5.75
CA THR A 370 4.09 -25.20 6.07
C THR A 370 2.72 -25.90 6.01
N VAL A 371 1.91 -25.76 7.05
CA VAL A 371 0.52 -26.23 7.10
C VAL A 371 -0.40 -25.04 7.16
N PHE A 372 -1.27 -24.88 6.15
CA PHE A 372 -2.30 -23.85 6.18
C PHE A 372 -3.44 -24.21 7.14
N GLU A 373 -3.87 -23.20 7.88
CA GLU A 373 -4.98 -23.28 8.82
C GLU A 373 -5.98 -22.16 8.55
N ASN A 374 -7.23 -22.34 8.97
CA ASN A 374 -8.27 -21.30 8.83
C ASN A 374 -8.05 -20.08 9.74
N THR A 375 -7.14 -20.20 10.70
CA THR A 375 -6.81 -19.10 11.61
C THR A 375 -5.76 -18.19 10.98
N LYS A 376 -6.10 -16.89 10.81
CA LYS A 376 -5.19 -15.87 10.32
C LYS A 376 -4.42 -15.24 11.46
N ARG A 377 -3.09 -15.30 11.42
CA ARG A 377 -2.23 -14.57 12.34
C ARG A 377 -2.07 -13.13 11.82
N ARG A 378 -2.34 -12.17 12.68
CA ARG A 378 -2.18 -10.72 12.41
C ARG A 378 -1.76 -10.04 13.69
N THR A 379 -0.59 -9.45 13.69
CA THR A 379 -0.09 -8.73 14.86
C THR A 379 1.06 -7.80 14.50
N ARG A 380 1.24 -6.75 15.29
CA ARG A 380 2.49 -5.97 15.32
C ARG A 380 3.52 -6.74 16.12
N VAL A 381 4.77 -6.71 15.63
CA VAL A 381 5.88 -7.36 16.32
C VAL A 381 7.07 -6.42 16.42
N THR A 382 7.76 -6.50 17.56
CA THR A 382 9.11 -5.97 17.72
C THR A 382 10.05 -7.12 18.03
N GLY A 383 11.33 -7.00 17.71
CA GLY A 383 12.24 -8.10 17.96
C GLY A 383 13.69 -7.79 17.65
N ARG A 384 14.45 -8.89 17.52
CA ARG A 384 15.87 -8.86 17.13
C ARG A 384 16.21 -10.08 16.30
N PHE A 385 17.14 -9.89 15.39
CA PHE A 385 17.81 -11.01 14.75
C PHE A 385 18.61 -11.80 15.79
N GLY A 386 18.51 -13.12 15.71
CA GLY A 386 19.39 -14.04 16.42
C GLY A 386 20.80 -14.04 15.79
N GLU A 387 21.51 -15.16 15.95
CA GLU A 387 22.79 -15.36 15.26
C GLU A 387 22.52 -15.67 13.78
N VAL A 388 22.86 -14.75 12.89
CA VAL A 388 22.78 -14.92 11.44
C VAL A 388 24.14 -15.40 10.92
N ASN A 389 24.13 -16.41 10.05
CA ASN A 389 25.33 -16.98 9.46
C ASN A 389 25.51 -16.55 7.99
N GLY A 390 26.68 -16.84 7.42
CA GLY A 390 26.99 -16.60 6.02
C GLY A 390 27.14 -15.13 5.67
N ILE A 391 26.76 -14.77 4.46
CA ILE A 391 26.92 -13.40 3.92
C ILE A 391 26.22 -12.37 4.79
N LEU A 392 25.01 -12.67 5.27
CA LEU A 392 24.19 -11.72 6.06
C LEU A 392 24.50 -11.71 7.56
N LYS A 393 25.67 -12.21 8.00
CA LYS A 393 26.09 -12.26 9.40
C LYS A 393 26.01 -10.91 10.14
N ALA A 394 26.18 -9.81 9.41
CA ALA A 394 26.10 -8.46 9.97
C ALA A 394 24.72 -8.10 10.51
N MET A 395 23.65 -8.81 10.09
CA MET A 395 22.30 -8.61 10.61
C MET A 395 22.12 -9.17 12.04
N SER A 396 23.08 -9.95 12.58
CA SER A 396 22.98 -10.53 13.91
C SER A 396 22.79 -9.48 14.99
N GLY A 397 21.75 -9.63 15.81
CA GLY A 397 21.43 -8.72 16.91
C GLY A 397 20.72 -7.42 16.48
N ALA A 398 20.59 -7.13 15.20
CA ALA A 398 19.86 -5.96 14.71
C ALA A 398 18.42 -5.98 15.20
N LYS A 399 17.91 -4.82 15.60
CA LYS A 399 16.51 -4.65 16.02
C LYS A 399 15.61 -4.62 14.82
N LEU A 400 14.36 -5.04 15.00
CA LEU A 400 13.31 -4.94 13.99
C LEU A 400 11.99 -4.50 14.63
N ASP A 401 11.21 -3.76 13.88
CA ASP A 401 9.81 -3.44 14.10
C ASP A 401 9.04 -3.78 12.82
N GLY A 402 7.97 -4.55 12.92
CA GLY A 402 7.24 -5.01 11.77
C GLY A 402 5.85 -5.54 12.12
N TYR A 403 5.33 -6.37 11.26
CA TYR A 403 4.04 -7.04 11.50
C TYR A 403 3.99 -8.39 10.80
N GLU A 404 3.16 -9.26 11.32
CA GLU A 404 2.83 -10.54 10.70
C GLU A 404 1.40 -10.51 10.19
N ILE A 405 1.20 -11.10 9.02
CA ILE A 405 -0.10 -11.28 8.41
C ILE A 405 -0.07 -12.49 7.48
N HIS A 406 -0.36 -13.66 8.02
CA HIS A 406 -0.28 -14.90 7.26
C HIS A 406 -1.32 -15.92 7.68
N MET A 407 -1.54 -16.92 6.82
CA MET A 407 -2.25 -18.16 7.12
C MET A 407 -1.21 -19.28 7.24
N GLY A 408 -1.48 -20.23 8.12
CA GLY A 408 -0.63 -21.40 8.31
C GLY A 408 0.56 -21.21 9.23
N GLU A 409 1.11 -22.33 9.64
CA GLU A 409 2.26 -22.45 10.53
C GLU A 409 3.39 -23.22 9.83
N THR A 410 4.63 -22.77 10.02
CA THR A 410 5.82 -23.43 9.50
C THR A 410 6.48 -24.25 10.61
N ILE A 411 6.60 -25.54 10.38
CA ILE A 411 7.09 -26.54 11.34
C ILE A 411 8.42 -27.11 10.82
N PHE A 412 9.37 -27.29 11.73
CA PHE A 412 10.67 -27.92 11.47
C PHE A 412 10.69 -29.34 12.01
N SER A 413 11.30 -30.26 11.27
CA SER A 413 11.51 -31.61 11.74
C SER A 413 12.62 -31.65 12.79
N ASP A 414 12.39 -32.34 13.90
CA ASP A 414 13.43 -32.58 14.92
C ASP A 414 14.69 -33.28 14.38
N LYS A 415 14.54 -34.02 13.25
CA LYS A 415 15.65 -34.71 12.59
C LYS A 415 16.63 -33.75 11.93
N ASP A 416 16.17 -32.56 11.60
CA ASP A 416 16.93 -31.53 10.88
C ASP A 416 17.36 -30.37 11.79
N ALA A 417 17.23 -30.52 13.09
CA ALA A 417 17.55 -29.48 14.10
C ALA A 417 19.00 -28.95 13.98
N ALA A 418 19.94 -29.76 13.48
CA ALA A 418 21.33 -29.36 13.26
C ALA A 418 21.55 -28.61 11.91
N ASP A 419 20.57 -28.65 11.01
CA ASP A 419 20.71 -28.19 9.62
C ASP A 419 20.19 -26.77 9.38
N HIS A 420 19.50 -26.19 10.36
CA HIS A 420 18.98 -24.82 10.29
C HIS A 420 19.11 -24.11 11.64
N LYS A 421 19.04 -22.78 11.61
CA LYS A 421 18.93 -21.93 12.80
C LYS A 421 17.72 -21.04 12.69
N MET A 422 17.05 -20.78 13.80
CA MET A 422 16.00 -19.77 13.88
C MET A 422 16.60 -18.38 13.64
N MET A 423 15.85 -17.50 12.97
CA MET A 423 16.42 -16.28 12.43
C MET A 423 16.12 -15.06 13.30
N VAL A 424 14.89 -14.87 13.75
CA VAL A 424 14.47 -13.69 14.50
C VAL A 424 13.73 -14.08 15.77
N GLN A 425 14.00 -13.39 16.87
CA GLN A 425 13.21 -13.47 18.10
C GLN A 425 12.26 -12.29 18.12
N ILE A 426 10.97 -12.53 18.16
CA ILE A 426 9.93 -11.52 18.08
C ILE A 426 9.06 -11.54 19.34
N CYS A 427 8.51 -10.37 19.66
CA CYS A 427 7.50 -10.16 20.69
C CYS A 427 6.24 -9.59 20.05
N ASP A 428 5.14 -10.31 20.18
CA ASP A 428 3.81 -9.88 19.75
C ASP A 428 3.35 -8.70 20.62
N GLN A 429 3.06 -7.57 20.00
CA GLN A 429 2.72 -6.33 20.71
C GLN A 429 1.28 -6.31 21.23
N VAL A 430 0.42 -7.21 20.76
CA VAL A 430 -0.97 -7.34 21.20
C VAL A 430 -1.07 -8.29 22.38
N THR A 431 -0.40 -9.44 22.31
CA THR A 431 -0.48 -10.49 23.34
C THR A 431 0.67 -10.44 24.37
N GLY A 432 1.80 -9.82 24.03
CA GLY A 432 3.02 -9.82 24.82
C GLY A 432 3.82 -11.13 24.73
N GLU A 433 3.40 -12.07 23.91
CA GLU A 433 4.08 -13.36 23.73
C GLU A 433 5.38 -13.20 22.94
N SER A 434 6.45 -13.83 23.42
CA SER A 434 7.73 -13.88 22.72
C SER A 434 7.96 -15.27 22.11
N ARG A 435 8.41 -15.29 20.84
CA ARG A 435 8.72 -16.53 20.13
C ARG A 435 9.82 -16.33 19.10
N TRP A 436 10.31 -17.43 18.58
CA TRP A 436 11.16 -17.44 17.42
C TRP A 436 10.33 -17.47 16.14
N ASP A 437 10.77 -16.74 15.11
CA ASP A 437 10.22 -16.76 13.76
C ASP A 437 11.34 -16.87 12.73
N GLY A 438 10.99 -17.48 11.60
CA GLY A 438 11.88 -17.64 10.46
C GLY A 438 13.03 -18.61 10.69
N ALA A 439 13.74 -18.89 9.63
CA ALA A 439 14.88 -19.79 9.63
C ALA A 439 15.94 -19.39 8.60
N GLN A 440 17.14 -19.92 8.83
CA GLN A 440 18.25 -19.83 7.92
C GLN A 440 18.96 -21.16 7.74
N LYS A 441 19.41 -21.42 6.52
CA LYS A 441 20.27 -22.55 6.17
C LYS A 441 21.27 -22.11 5.10
N LYS A 442 22.55 -22.12 5.44
CA LYS A 442 23.63 -21.61 4.56
C LYS A 442 23.38 -20.15 4.15
N ASN A 443 23.11 -19.89 2.86
CA ASN A 443 22.83 -18.60 2.25
C ASN A 443 21.33 -18.37 1.96
N VAL A 444 20.44 -19.17 2.57
CA VAL A 444 18.99 -19.05 2.43
C VAL A 444 18.40 -18.59 3.75
N TYR A 445 17.59 -17.55 3.72
CA TYR A 445 17.02 -16.86 4.85
C TYR A 445 15.52 -16.63 4.62
N GLY A 446 14.73 -16.59 5.67
CA GLY A 446 13.32 -16.22 5.53
C GLY A 446 12.59 -16.14 6.87
N CYS A 447 11.54 -15.32 6.92
CA CYS A 447 10.65 -15.16 8.07
C CYS A 447 9.25 -14.69 7.64
N TYR A 448 8.32 -14.62 8.59
CA TYR A 448 6.99 -14.11 8.35
C TYR A 448 6.89 -12.59 8.45
N VAL A 449 7.85 -11.94 9.10
CA VAL A 449 7.77 -10.50 9.42
C VAL A 449 7.81 -9.64 8.15
N HIS A 450 6.77 -8.85 7.93
CA HIS A 450 6.70 -7.76 6.97
C HIS A 450 7.29 -6.48 7.57
N GLY A 451 7.85 -5.61 6.71
CA GLY A 451 8.58 -4.41 7.15
C GLY A 451 9.94 -4.73 7.77
N ILE A 452 10.44 -5.96 7.60
CA ILE A 452 11.70 -6.41 8.21
C ILE A 452 12.92 -5.55 7.83
N PHE A 453 12.87 -4.87 6.67
CA PHE A 453 13.94 -3.99 6.20
C PHE A 453 13.71 -2.51 6.54
N ASP A 454 12.57 -2.15 7.15
CA ASP A 454 12.23 -0.75 7.44
C ASP A 454 13.12 -0.15 8.53
N ASP A 455 13.64 -1.01 9.44
CA ASP A 455 14.60 -0.58 10.45
C ASP A 455 15.97 -0.31 9.82
N ARG A 456 16.53 0.85 10.16
CA ARG A 456 17.84 1.29 9.64
C ARG A 456 18.96 0.29 9.91
N GLU A 457 19.00 -0.30 11.13
CA GLU A 457 20.03 -1.26 11.49
C GLU A 457 20.01 -2.48 10.56
N VAL A 458 18.81 -2.96 10.21
CA VAL A 458 18.62 -4.12 9.32
C VAL A 458 18.99 -3.78 7.88
N ALA A 459 18.48 -2.66 7.36
CA ALA A 459 18.77 -2.24 5.98
C ALA A 459 20.27 -1.97 5.77
N ASP A 460 20.90 -1.26 6.71
CA ASP A 460 22.33 -0.95 6.64
C ASP A 460 23.17 -2.23 6.76
N ALA A 461 22.82 -3.17 7.66
CA ALA A 461 23.53 -4.45 7.79
C ALA A 461 23.40 -5.32 6.53
N LEU A 462 22.21 -5.38 5.93
CA LEU A 462 21.97 -6.11 4.69
C LEU A 462 22.82 -5.55 3.54
N ILE A 463 22.71 -4.24 3.30
CA ILE A 463 23.40 -3.57 2.19
C ILE A 463 24.90 -3.61 2.39
N GLY A 464 25.39 -3.34 3.61
CA GLY A 464 26.81 -3.41 3.93
C GLY A 464 27.40 -4.80 3.70
N ALA A 465 26.68 -5.86 4.11
CA ALA A 465 27.11 -7.24 3.87
C ALA A 465 27.22 -7.60 2.37
N LEU A 466 26.27 -7.12 1.56
CA LEU A 466 26.30 -7.35 0.11
C LEU A 466 27.41 -6.55 -0.59
N LEU A 467 27.70 -5.33 -0.12
CA LEU A 467 28.82 -4.51 -0.60
C LEU A 467 30.16 -5.15 -0.25
N GLU A 468 30.33 -5.63 0.99
CA GLU A 468 31.53 -6.35 1.46
C GLU A 468 31.79 -7.60 0.60
N GLU A 469 30.75 -8.39 0.31
CA GLU A 469 30.86 -9.59 -0.55
C GLU A 469 31.34 -9.26 -1.97
N LYS A 470 31.01 -8.08 -2.49
CA LYS A 470 31.48 -7.55 -3.78
C LYS A 470 32.85 -6.86 -3.71
N GLY A 471 33.44 -6.77 -2.53
CA GLY A 471 34.75 -6.15 -2.31
C GLY A 471 34.73 -4.62 -2.19
N TYR A 472 33.57 -4.02 -1.93
CA TYR A 472 33.47 -2.60 -1.61
C TYR A 472 33.68 -2.37 -0.11
N GLY A 473 34.29 -1.23 0.26
CA GLY A 473 34.45 -0.83 1.65
C GLY A 473 33.24 -0.09 2.22
N GLU A 474 33.31 0.25 3.52
CA GLU A 474 32.24 0.98 4.22
C GLU A 474 31.90 2.33 3.59
N GLU A 475 32.85 2.97 2.91
CA GLU A 475 32.67 4.25 2.21
C GLU A 475 31.68 4.19 1.04
N ALA A 476 31.39 2.98 0.53
CA ALA A 476 30.42 2.77 -0.54
C ALA A 476 28.95 2.76 -0.05
N MET A 477 28.75 2.71 1.27
CA MET A 477 27.43 2.67 1.89
C MET A 477 26.99 4.05 2.37
N HIS A 478 25.79 4.47 1.96
CA HIS A 478 25.16 5.69 2.43
C HIS A 478 24.03 5.33 3.39
N SER A 479 24.30 5.35 4.69
CA SER A 479 23.26 5.09 5.69
C SER A 479 22.13 6.11 5.59
N MET A 480 20.87 5.64 5.59
CA MET A 480 19.70 6.47 5.41
C MET A 480 18.65 6.18 6.50
N ASP A 481 18.13 7.23 7.10
CA ASP A 481 16.92 7.15 7.91
C ASP A 481 15.71 7.17 6.99
N TYR A 482 15.07 6.01 6.82
CA TYR A 482 13.92 5.87 5.93
C TYR A 482 12.71 6.67 6.41
N HIS A 483 12.54 6.82 7.72
CA HIS A 483 11.46 7.65 8.27
C HIS A 483 11.66 9.13 7.91
N ALA A 484 12.86 9.65 8.11
CA ALA A 484 13.21 11.01 7.72
C ALA A 484 13.14 11.22 6.19
N TYR A 485 13.44 10.18 5.40
CA TYR A 485 13.26 10.20 3.95
C TYR A 485 11.79 10.33 3.57
N LYS A 486 10.89 9.51 4.14
CA LYS A 486 9.44 9.60 3.89
C LYS A 486 8.88 10.97 4.28
N GLU A 487 9.30 11.53 5.41
CA GLU A 487 8.89 12.88 5.83
C GLU A 487 9.23 13.96 4.79
N LYS A 488 10.40 13.86 4.16
CA LYS A 488 10.76 14.75 3.04
C LYS A 488 9.84 14.56 1.83
N GLN A 489 9.45 13.33 1.52
CA GLN A 489 8.53 13.05 0.41
C GLN A 489 7.13 13.62 0.70
N TYR A 490 6.61 13.49 1.92
CA TYR A 490 5.36 14.12 2.32
C TYR A 490 5.43 15.65 2.27
N GLN A 491 6.59 16.24 2.61
CA GLN A 491 6.80 17.68 2.49
C GLN A 491 6.79 18.14 1.03
N ILE A 492 7.41 17.38 0.11
CA ILE A 492 7.37 17.66 -1.34
C ILE A 492 5.91 17.65 -1.82
N LEU A 493 5.12 16.66 -1.40
CA LEU A 493 3.71 16.53 -1.74
C LEU A 493 2.89 17.71 -1.21
N ALA A 494 3.07 18.10 0.06
CA ALA A 494 2.39 19.23 0.67
C ALA A 494 2.70 20.55 -0.01
N ASN A 495 3.99 20.80 -0.32
CA ASN A 495 4.40 21.99 -1.04
C ASN A 495 3.75 22.05 -2.43
N ALA A 496 3.73 20.92 -3.17
CA ALA A 496 3.07 20.86 -4.46
C ALA A 496 1.57 21.19 -4.37
N VAL A 497 0.87 20.70 -3.33
CA VAL A 497 -0.55 21.04 -3.09
C VAL A 497 -0.70 22.52 -2.78
N ARG A 498 0.10 23.09 -1.88
CA ARG A 498 0.02 24.52 -1.51
C ARG A 498 0.27 25.46 -2.68
N GLU A 499 1.23 25.13 -3.52
CA GLU A 499 1.65 26.00 -4.64
C GLU A 499 0.71 25.94 -5.84
N ASN A 500 -0.02 24.83 -6.01
CA ASN A 500 -0.77 24.56 -7.24
C ASN A 500 -2.28 24.40 -7.04
N MET A 501 -2.78 24.41 -5.79
CA MET A 501 -4.20 24.43 -5.48
C MET A 501 -4.62 25.79 -4.87
N ASP A 502 -5.81 26.24 -5.19
CA ASP A 502 -6.45 27.39 -4.53
C ASP A 502 -6.89 26.98 -3.12
N MET A 503 -5.93 27.01 -2.18
CA MET A 503 -6.17 26.60 -0.80
C MET A 503 -7.26 27.43 -0.12
N LYS A 504 -7.40 28.72 -0.48
CA LYS A 504 -8.49 29.54 0.05
C LYS A 504 -9.85 28.97 -0.31
N LYS A 505 -10.02 28.60 -1.57
CA LYS A 505 -11.25 27.98 -2.08
C LYS A 505 -11.48 26.59 -1.46
N ILE A 506 -10.43 25.79 -1.27
CA ILE A 506 -10.52 24.51 -0.57
C ILE A 506 -11.04 24.68 0.85
N TYR A 507 -10.52 25.64 1.60
CA TYR A 507 -11.02 25.95 2.95
C TYR A 507 -12.48 26.42 2.93
N GLU A 508 -12.85 27.27 1.98
CA GLU A 508 -14.25 27.71 1.82
C GLU A 508 -15.18 26.52 1.52
N ILE A 509 -14.76 25.56 0.69
CA ILE A 509 -15.51 24.33 0.41
C ILE A 509 -15.67 23.49 1.67
N ILE A 510 -14.62 23.31 2.46
CA ILE A 510 -14.66 22.55 3.72
C ILE A 510 -15.61 23.23 4.71
N GLU A 511 -15.54 24.54 4.89
CA GLU A 511 -16.36 25.30 5.82
C GLU A 511 -17.85 25.29 5.45
N LYS A 512 -18.17 25.57 4.17
CA LYS A 512 -19.54 25.67 3.67
C LYS A 512 -20.21 24.32 3.44
N GLY A 513 -19.42 23.28 3.17
CA GLY A 513 -19.93 21.94 2.82
C GLY A 513 -20.81 22.00 1.57
N ASN A 514 -21.97 21.35 1.60
CA ASN A 514 -22.95 21.33 0.51
C ASN A 514 -24.01 22.44 0.60
N ALA A 515 -23.89 23.40 1.52
CA ALA A 515 -24.80 24.54 1.58
C ALA A 515 -24.90 25.19 0.20
N ALA A 516 -26.14 25.41 -0.26
CA ALA A 516 -26.38 26.05 -1.55
C ALA A 516 -25.81 27.47 -1.48
N GLU A 517 -24.87 27.79 -2.36
CA GLU A 517 -24.57 29.20 -2.63
C GLU A 517 -25.82 29.80 -3.25
N CYS A 518 -26.49 30.72 -2.52
CA CYS A 518 -27.39 31.65 -3.15
C CYS A 518 -26.55 32.51 -4.10
N PHE A 519 -26.45 32.09 -5.35
CA PHE A 519 -26.01 33.00 -6.40
C PHE A 519 -27.10 34.08 -6.53
N ILE A 520 -26.85 35.23 -5.92
CA ILE A 520 -27.57 36.46 -6.18
C ILE A 520 -26.99 37.09 -7.43
#